data_2338bf1c599c484e84869d59b16a89e1
#
_entry.id   2338bf1c599c484e84869d59b16a89e1
#
_cell.length_a   1.000
_cell.length_b   1.000
_cell.length_c   1.000
_cell.angle_alpha   90.00
_cell.angle_beta   90.00
_cell.angle_gamma   90.00
#
_symmetry.space_group_name_H-M   'P 1'
#
loop_
_entity.id
_entity.type
_entity.pdbx_description
1 polymer ?
#
loop_
_entity_poly.entity_id
_entity_poly.type
_entity_poly.pdbx_seq_one_letter_code
_entity_poly.pdbx_strand_id
1 'polypeptide(L)'
;MGCIEKRVGENRAFAEHFHKMIVIIHVMKTSAPTLLPLLRSNLQGEVTALLFLHPERQYTVSEIAALTDASQATVSRELSRLEKAGLLESRQVGKSRLVNALVHTPVGQALQQLMYVTYGPVPALREALAKVPRLEA
;
A
#
# COMPACT_ATOMS: atom_id res chain seq x y z
N MET A 1 -19.53 -1.53 29.59
CA MET A 1 -18.21 -2.16 29.31
C MET A 1 -18.14 -2.98 28.01
N GLY A 2 -19.21 -3.14 27.26
CA GLY A 2 -19.20 -3.88 25.98
C GLY A 2 -18.66 -3.15 24.75
N CYS A 3 -18.48 -1.81 24.78
CA CYS A 3 -18.05 -1.04 23.59
C CYS A 3 -16.54 -1.08 23.31
N ILE A 4 -15.71 -1.37 24.32
CA ILE A 4 -14.24 -1.41 24.15
C ILE A 4 -13.80 -2.75 23.56
N GLU A 5 -14.44 -3.85 23.93
CA GLU A 5 -14.15 -5.17 23.37
C GLU A 5 -14.56 -5.30 21.90
N LYS A 6 -15.66 -4.69 21.48
CA LYS A 6 -16.07 -4.66 20.07
C LYS A 6 -15.09 -3.90 19.18
N ARG A 7 -14.54 -2.77 19.63
CA ARG A 7 -13.54 -2.00 18.88
C ARG A 7 -12.20 -2.74 18.75
N VAL A 8 -11.78 -3.46 19.77
CA VAL A 8 -10.56 -4.28 19.74
C VAL A 8 -10.73 -5.48 18.81
N GLY A 9 -11.92 -6.09 18.75
CA GLY A 9 -12.24 -7.18 17.83
C GLY A 9 -12.27 -6.74 16.37
N GLU A 10 -12.88 -5.59 16.09
CA GLU A 10 -12.92 -5.00 14.72
C GLU A 10 -11.53 -4.60 14.23
N ASN A 11 -10.68 -4.04 15.08
CA ASN A 11 -9.30 -3.71 14.73
C ASN A 11 -8.43 -4.95 14.51
N ARG A 12 -8.66 -6.04 15.24
CA ARG A 12 -7.95 -7.30 15.01
C ARG A 12 -8.36 -7.98 13.70
N ALA A 13 -9.66 -8.07 13.43
CA ALA A 13 -10.18 -8.65 12.19
C ALA A 13 -9.71 -7.84 10.97
N PHE A 14 -9.70 -6.50 11.07
CA PHE A 14 -9.20 -5.61 10.03
C PHE A 14 -7.69 -5.75 9.83
N ALA A 15 -6.91 -5.82 10.91
CA ALA A 15 -5.46 -6.02 10.85
C ALA A 15 -5.09 -7.39 10.26
N GLU A 16 -5.83 -8.47 10.61
CA GLU A 16 -5.64 -9.80 10.02
C GLU A 16 -6.02 -9.84 8.54
N HIS A 17 -7.13 -9.19 8.16
CA HIS A 17 -7.56 -9.11 6.78
C HIS A 17 -6.57 -8.31 5.93
N PHE A 18 -6.07 -7.21 6.48
CA PHE A 18 -5.05 -6.38 5.86
C PHE A 18 -3.70 -7.12 5.76
N HIS A 19 -3.32 -7.86 6.80
CA HIS A 19 -2.12 -8.70 6.78
C HIS A 19 -2.22 -9.82 5.74
N LYS A 20 -3.37 -10.49 5.64
CA LYS A 20 -3.63 -11.48 4.58
C LYS A 20 -3.56 -10.86 3.19
N MET A 21 -4.10 -9.66 3.00
CA MET A 21 -4.07 -8.95 1.73
C MET A 21 -2.64 -8.56 1.33
N ILE A 22 -1.79 -8.15 2.28
CA ILE A 22 -0.38 -7.84 2.06
C ILE A 22 0.42 -9.12 1.80
N VAL A 23 0.15 -10.21 2.50
CA VAL A 23 0.78 -11.52 2.23
C VAL A 23 0.42 -12.01 0.83
N ILE A 24 -0.83 -11.81 0.38
CA ILE A 24 -1.27 -12.14 -0.99
C ILE A 24 -0.50 -11.29 -2.01
N ILE A 25 -0.36 -9.99 -1.78
CA ILE A 25 0.46 -9.09 -2.62
C ILE A 25 1.93 -9.54 -2.63
N HIS A 26 2.44 -10.01 -1.50
CA HIS A 26 3.83 -10.48 -1.37
C HIS A 26 4.07 -11.85 -2.02
N VAL A 27 3.12 -12.76 -1.92
CA VAL A 27 3.17 -14.11 -2.53
C VAL A 27 2.93 -14.04 -4.05
N MET A 28 2.25 -13.02 -4.56
CA MET A 28 2.00 -12.80 -5.98
C MET A 28 3.17 -12.11 -6.72
N LYS A 29 4.34 -12.00 -6.10
CA LYS A 29 5.58 -11.47 -6.71
C LYS A 29 6.20 -12.38 -7.80
N THR A 30 5.41 -13.06 -8.58
CA THR A 30 5.94 -13.91 -9.66
C THR A 30 6.25 -13.15 -10.95
N SER A 31 5.71 -11.94 -11.12
CA SER A 31 6.12 -11.04 -12.22
C SER A 31 6.35 -9.63 -11.69
N ALA A 32 7.43 -9.00 -12.17
CA ALA A 32 7.70 -7.62 -11.83
C ALA A 32 6.55 -6.72 -12.32
N PRO A 33 6.04 -5.79 -11.49
CA PRO A 33 5.02 -4.86 -11.92
C PRO A 33 5.43 -4.11 -13.18
N THR A 34 4.48 -3.85 -14.08
CA THR A 34 4.73 -3.17 -15.37
C THR A 34 5.40 -1.80 -15.20
N LEU A 35 5.18 -1.15 -14.05
CA LEU A 35 5.79 0.15 -13.73
C LEU A 35 7.21 0.06 -13.19
N LEU A 36 7.69 -1.12 -12.84
CA LEU A 36 9.00 -1.27 -12.21
C LEU A 36 10.15 -0.63 -13.01
N PRO A 37 10.17 -0.68 -14.34
CA PRO A 37 11.20 0.01 -15.11
C PRO A 37 11.18 1.54 -14.98
N LEU A 38 10.06 2.12 -14.58
CA LEU A 38 9.89 3.57 -14.37
C LEU A 38 10.16 3.98 -12.91
N LEU A 39 10.11 3.04 -11.99
CA LEU A 39 10.37 3.26 -10.59
C LEU A 39 11.84 2.96 -10.28
N ARG A 40 12.41 3.74 -9.37
CA ARG A 40 13.82 3.54 -8.99
C ARG A 40 14.08 2.28 -8.17
N SER A 41 13.06 1.77 -7.52
CA SER A 41 13.15 0.58 -6.68
C SER A 41 11.76 -0.05 -6.47
N ASN A 42 11.73 -1.34 -6.14
CA ASN A 42 10.53 -2.03 -5.69
C ASN A 42 9.88 -1.32 -4.49
N LEU A 43 10.69 -0.91 -3.52
CA LEU A 43 10.23 -0.22 -2.33
C LEU A 43 9.44 1.04 -2.68
N GLN A 44 9.89 1.83 -3.64
CA GLN A 44 9.18 3.02 -4.07
C GLN A 44 7.78 2.67 -4.60
N GLY A 45 7.68 1.62 -5.39
CA GLY A 45 6.40 1.12 -5.90
C GLY A 45 5.49 0.63 -4.77
N GLU A 46 6.00 -0.17 -3.85
CA GLU A 46 5.26 -0.73 -2.73
C GLU A 46 4.76 0.36 -1.77
N VAL A 47 5.60 1.32 -1.42
CA VAL A 47 5.23 2.47 -0.57
C VAL A 47 4.17 3.33 -1.26
N THR A 48 4.35 3.64 -2.54
CA THR A 48 3.39 4.44 -3.30
C THR A 48 2.06 3.71 -3.42
N ALA A 49 2.07 2.42 -3.76
CA ALA A 49 0.87 1.61 -3.84
C ALA A 49 0.13 1.52 -2.50
N LEU A 50 0.86 1.27 -1.40
CA LEU A 50 0.28 1.20 -0.07
C LEU A 50 -0.49 2.47 0.29
N LEU A 51 0.10 3.63 0.05
CA LEU A 51 -0.49 4.92 0.42
C LEU A 51 -1.63 5.34 -0.52
N PHE A 52 -1.48 5.15 -1.83
CA PHE A 52 -2.48 5.59 -2.81
C PHE A 52 -3.66 4.63 -2.96
N LEU A 53 -3.51 3.36 -2.63
CA LEU A 53 -4.62 2.40 -2.61
C LEU A 53 -5.47 2.50 -1.33
N HIS A 54 -4.91 3.08 -0.26
CA HIS A 54 -5.59 3.27 1.02
C HIS A 54 -5.49 4.72 1.50
N PRO A 55 -6.01 5.69 0.71
CA PRO A 55 -5.87 7.12 1.01
C PRO A 55 -6.61 7.57 2.27
N GLU A 56 -7.59 6.79 2.71
CA GLU A 56 -8.36 7.02 3.94
C GLU A 56 -7.54 6.70 5.20
N ARG A 57 -6.44 5.98 5.07
CA ARG A 57 -5.61 5.55 6.19
C ARG A 57 -4.34 6.39 6.30
N GLN A 58 -4.00 6.74 7.53
CA GLN A 58 -2.72 7.34 7.87
C GLN A 58 -1.77 6.25 8.38
N TYR A 59 -0.54 6.30 7.95
CA TYR A 59 0.50 5.35 8.34
C TYR A 59 1.65 6.04 9.05
N THR A 60 2.24 5.37 10.01
CA THR A 60 3.53 5.75 10.58
C THR A 60 4.68 5.20 9.74
N VAL A 61 5.85 5.82 9.85
CA VAL A 61 7.06 5.33 9.17
C VAL A 61 7.38 3.89 9.57
N SER A 62 7.21 3.54 10.85
CA SER A 62 7.46 2.17 11.35
C SER A 62 6.46 1.15 10.81
N GLU A 63 5.18 1.49 10.67
CA GLU A 63 4.19 0.62 10.03
C GLU A 63 4.54 0.35 8.56
N ILE A 64 4.87 1.39 7.81
CA ILE A 64 5.28 1.24 6.41
C ILE A 64 6.54 0.37 6.30
N ALA A 65 7.53 0.60 7.15
CA ALA A 65 8.75 -0.19 7.19
C ALA A 65 8.46 -1.69 7.44
N ALA A 66 7.58 -1.98 8.40
CA ALA A 66 7.18 -3.35 8.69
C ALA A 66 6.41 -4.00 7.52
N LEU A 67 5.52 -3.23 6.85
CA LEU A 67 4.71 -3.73 5.74
C LEU A 67 5.51 -3.95 4.45
N THR A 68 6.59 -3.21 4.26
CA THR A 68 7.44 -3.29 3.05
C THR A 68 8.73 -4.06 3.27
N ASP A 69 8.94 -4.62 4.45
CA ASP A 69 10.18 -5.31 4.84
C ASP A 69 11.44 -4.46 4.58
N ALA A 70 11.36 -3.18 4.91
CA ALA A 70 12.42 -2.22 4.69
C ALA A 70 12.84 -1.52 5.99
N SER A 71 14.03 -0.93 6.00
CA SER A 71 14.47 -0.14 7.14
C SER A 71 13.69 1.18 7.25
N GLN A 72 13.42 1.64 8.47
CA GLN A 72 12.73 2.92 8.70
C GLN A 72 13.48 4.10 8.06
N ALA A 73 14.82 4.06 8.05
CA ALA A 73 15.63 5.10 7.42
C ALA A 73 15.41 5.17 5.90
N THR A 74 15.30 4.02 5.24
CA THR A 74 15.06 3.95 3.79
C THR A 74 13.63 4.41 3.46
N VAL A 75 12.64 3.94 4.21
CA VAL A 75 11.24 4.38 4.08
C VAL A 75 11.13 5.89 4.30
N SER A 76 11.72 6.42 5.36
CA SER A 76 11.69 7.85 5.65
C SER A 76 12.26 8.71 4.51
N ARG A 77 13.33 8.25 3.85
CA ARG A 77 13.89 8.93 2.67
C ARG A 77 12.93 8.91 1.47
N GLU A 78 12.29 7.79 1.21
CA GLU A 78 11.31 7.70 0.10
C GLU A 78 10.07 8.57 0.39
N LEU A 79 9.54 8.54 1.61
CA LEU A 79 8.43 9.40 2.01
C LEU A 79 8.76 10.88 1.88
N SER A 80 9.97 11.30 2.27
CA SER A 80 10.42 12.68 2.14
C SER A 80 10.54 13.13 0.68
N ARG A 81 10.89 12.23 -0.22
CA ARG A 81 10.91 12.52 -1.67
C ARG A 81 9.51 12.69 -2.24
N LEU A 82 8.59 11.81 -1.87
CA LEU A 82 7.19 11.89 -2.30
C LEU A 82 6.49 13.13 -1.74
N GLU A 83 6.80 13.50 -0.49
CA GLU A 83 6.30 14.73 0.13
C GLU A 83 6.82 15.98 -0.58
N LYS A 84 8.12 16.04 -0.89
CA LYS A 84 8.70 17.15 -1.67
C LYS A 84 8.12 17.26 -3.08
N ALA A 85 7.69 16.15 -3.65
CA ALA A 85 6.99 16.13 -4.93
C ALA A 85 5.51 16.54 -4.83
N GLY A 86 4.99 16.83 -3.63
CA GLY A 86 3.59 17.19 -3.42
C GLY A 86 2.61 16.04 -3.54
N LEU A 87 3.08 14.81 -3.39
CA LEU A 87 2.25 13.60 -3.49
C LEU A 87 1.75 13.09 -2.14
N LEU A 88 2.44 13.45 -1.07
CA LEU A 88 2.11 13.09 0.31
C LEU A 88 2.05 14.34 1.17
N GLU A 89 1.28 14.23 2.22
CA GLU A 89 1.37 15.13 3.38
C GLU A 89 1.76 14.35 4.63
N SER A 90 2.46 14.99 5.52
CA SER A 90 2.80 14.41 6.81
C SER A 90 2.51 15.34 7.95
N ARG A 91 2.20 14.76 9.11
CA ARG A 91 2.05 15.51 10.36
C ARG A 91 2.73 14.77 11.50
N GLN A 92 3.26 15.54 12.44
CA GLN A 92 3.84 14.97 13.65
C GLN A 92 2.74 14.79 14.70
N VAL A 93 2.64 13.60 15.26
CA VAL A 93 1.77 13.26 16.38
C VAL A 93 2.61 12.59 17.47
N GLY A 94 2.91 13.32 18.53
CA GLY A 94 3.86 12.86 19.55
C GLY A 94 5.24 12.62 18.93
N LYS A 95 5.75 11.40 19.07
CA LYS A 95 7.04 10.96 18.48
C LYS A 95 6.90 10.34 17.10
N SER A 96 5.67 10.19 16.59
CA SER A 96 5.39 9.50 15.34
C SER A 96 5.08 10.51 14.23
N ARG A 97 5.65 10.27 13.06
CA ARG A 97 5.30 10.96 11.82
C ARG A 97 4.25 10.15 11.10
N LEU A 98 3.05 10.72 10.96
CA LEU A 98 1.95 10.15 10.18
C LEU A 98 1.99 10.71 8.77
N VAL A 99 1.77 9.85 7.79
CA VAL A 99 1.74 10.21 6.37
C VAL A 99 0.47 9.69 5.71
N ASN A 100 -0.04 10.44 4.75
CA ASN A 100 -1.14 10.04 3.87
C ASN A 100 -0.96 10.60 2.46
N ALA A 101 -1.61 9.95 1.50
CA ALA A 101 -1.54 10.35 0.10
C ALA A 101 -2.46 11.54 -0.21
N LEU A 102 -1.97 12.47 -1.01
CA LEU A 102 -2.74 13.61 -1.52
C LEU A 102 -3.49 13.21 -2.81
N VAL A 103 -4.60 12.47 -2.64
CA VAL A 103 -5.39 11.94 -3.76
C VAL A 103 -6.34 12.97 -4.40
N HIS A 104 -6.54 14.14 -3.78
CA HIS A 104 -7.42 15.17 -4.33
C HIS A 104 -6.75 16.06 -5.37
N THR A 105 -5.45 15.99 -5.51
CA THR A 105 -4.73 16.71 -6.56
C THR A 105 -4.86 15.98 -7.89
N PRO A 106 -4.82 16.67 -9.05
CA PRO A 106 -4.88 16.00 -10.34
C PRO A 106 -3.81 14.93 -10.54
N VAL A 107 -2.58 15.19 -10.07
CA VAL A 107 -1.47 14.22 -10.13
C VAL A 107 -1.74 13.05 -9.16
N GLY A 108 -2.24 13.33 -7.97
CA GLY A 108 -2.60 12.30 -6.98
C GLY A 108 -3.67 11.36 -7.50
N GLN A 109 -4.70 11.87 -8.16
CA GLN A 109 -5.76 11.07 -8.80
C GLN A 109 -5.21 10.18 -9.91
N ALA A 110 -4.37 10.75 -10.79
CA ALA A 110 -3.75 10.00 -11.88
C ALA A 110 -2.82 8.90 -11.33
N LEU A 111 -2.05 9.21 -10.29
CA LEU A 111 -1.16 8.24 -9.65
C LEU A 111 -1.94 7.15 -8.92
N GLN A 112 -3.03 7.49 -8.23
CA GLN A 112 -3.93 6.52 -7.60
C GLN A 112 -4.48 5.54 -8.63
N GLN A 113 -4.98 6.04 -9.75
CA GLN A 113 -5.49 5.23 -10.84
C GLN A 113 -4.41 4.30 -11.40
N LEU A 114 -3.20 4.82 -11.58
CA LEU A 114 -2.05 4.04 -12.05
C LEU A 114 -1.67 2.93 -11.06
N MET A 115 -1.64 3.23 -9.76
CA MET A 115 -1.40 2.22 -8.71
C MET A 115 -2.50 1.16 -8.70
N TYR A 116 -3.74 1.56 -8.92
CA TYR A 116 -4.87 0.64 -8.92
C TYR A 116 -4.77 -0.41 -10.05
N VAL A 117 -4.37 0.01 -11.25
CA VAL A 117 -4.24 -0.91 -12.40
C VAL A 117 -2.95 -1.73 -12.40
N THR A 118 -1.93 -1.32 -11.65
CA THR A 118 -0.62 -1.98 -11.61
C THR A 118 -0.35 -2.80 -10.36
N TYR A 119 -0.78 -2.33 -9.20
CA TYR A 119 -0.60 -2.96 -7.89
C TYR A 119 -1.92 -3.38 -7.24
N GLY A 120 -3.06 -2.95 -7.76
CA GLY A 120 -4.37 -3.25 -7.22
C GLY A 120 -4.81 -4.71 -7.40
N PRO A 121 -6.04 -5.03 -7.00
CA PRO A 121 -6.55 -6.40 -7.06
C PRO A 121 -6.75 -6.93 -8.48
N VAL A 122 -6.91 -6.06 -9.47
CA VAL A 122 -7.19 -6.46 -10.86
C VAL A 122 -6.04 -7.26 -11.49
N PRO A 123 -4.77 -6.84 -11.44
CA PRO A 123 -3.65 -7.67 -11.91
C PRO A 123 -3.57 -9.01 -11.20
N ALA A 124 -3.73 -9.00 -9.87
CA ALA A 124 -3.71 -10.19 -9.05
C ALA A 124 -4.82 -11.18 -9.43
N LEU A 125 -6.04 -10.67 -9.61
CA LEU A 125 -7.19 -11.49 -10.03
C LEU A 125 -7.01 -12.04 -11.44
N ARG A 126 -6.49 -11.25 -12.36
CA ARG A 126 -6.22 -11.69 -13.74
C ARG A 126 -5.20 -12.83 -13.77
N GLU A 127 -4.14 -12.75 -13.00
CA GLU A 127 -3.13 -13.80 -12.88
C GLU A 127 -3.71 -15.06 -12.23
N ALA A 128 -4.51 -14.92 -11.17
CA ALA A 128 -5.18 -16.04 -10.52
C ALA A 128 -6.15 -16.75 -11.47
N LEU A 129 -6.93 -16.00 -12.25
CA LEU A 129 -7.87 -16.56 -13.24
C LEU A 129 -7.15 -17.24 -14.42
N ALA A 130 -5.98 -16.73 -14.81
CA ALA A 130 -5.19 -17.37 -15.87
C ALA A 130 -4.65 -18.75 -15.48
N LYS A 131 -4.50 -19.02 -14.18
CA LYS A 131 -4.06 -20.31 -13.61
C LYS A 131 -5.20 -21.30 -13.40
N VAL A 132 -6.46 -20.87 -13.52
CA VAL A 132 -7.62 -21.77 -13.44
C VAL A 132 -7.72 -22.54 -14.75
N PRO A 133 -7.66 -23.90 -14.73
CA PRO A 133 -7.85 -24.67 -15.93
C PRO A 133 -9.24 -24.38 -16.51
N ARG A 134 -9.31 -24.09 -17.81
CA ARG A 134 -10.59 -23.98 -18.51
C ARG A 134 -11.37 -25.27 -18.28
N LEU A 135 -12.45 -25.15 -17.56
CA LEU A 135 -13.47 -26.18 -17.55
C LEU A 135 -14.10 -26.15 -18.96
N GLU A 136 -13.58 -26.99 -19.83
CA GLU A 136 -14.27 -27.29 -21.08
C GLU A 136 -15.52 -28.11 -20.70
N ALA A 137 -16.66 -27.42 -20.82
CA ALA A 137 -17.96 -28.08 -20.71
C ALA A 137 -18.25 -28.84 -22.00
#